data_e2422ebc67bbf94d262f9004fd50246e
#
_entry.id   e2422ebc67bbf94d262f9004fd50246e
#
_cell.length_a   1.000
_cell.length_b   1.000
_cell.length_c   1.000
_cell.angle_alpha   90.00
_cell.angle_beta   90.00
_cell.angle_gamma   90.00
#
_symmetry.space_group_name_H-M   'P 1'
#
loop_
_entity.id
_entity.type
_entity.pdbx_description
1 polymer ?
#
loop_
_entity_poly.entity_id
_entity_poly.type
_entity_poly.pdbx_seq_one_letter_code
_entity_poly.pdbx_strand_id
1 'polypeptide(L)'
;VNMAGVLNLPVVFTVQNNQFAYSSPNETEFGTPNVADRGAGYGIPSLIIDGNDIYDVIDTIHEACENARNGQGPTLIELVTFRHYGHAGHDPADYVEDEVRDFWMKRDPIARFEDSLINEGLFTEQDFLDLGSNLEVEIRDTLEWAKSQEDPDTNDELKDMFAVRTKPLIENNLNNLKTMNYIEAINNGLDELMTDDEGVFIMGEDVGVFEGAFKATKGLFDKFGPFRVIDTAISEGGFTGAAVGAALAGQKPIVELQFYDFVYPALDQLTTEAAKYYWKAGKAVPMVV
;
A
#
# COMPACT_ATOMS: atom_id res chain seq x y z
N VAL A 1 -7.76 -1.90 7.04
CA VAL A 1 -7.49 -2.38 8.42
C VAL A 1 -8.49 -3.44 8.83
N ASN A 2 -9.83 -3.16 8.81
CA ASN A 2 -10.85 -4.13 9.22
C ASN A 2 -10.74 -5.48 8.51
N MET A 3 -10.63 -5.49 7.18
CA MET A 3 -10.46 -6.72 6.39
C MET A 3 -9.23 -7.53 6.83
N ALA A 4 -8.11 -6.85 7.10
CA ALA A 4 -6.91 -7.52 7.58
C ALA A 4 -7.12 -8.19 8.95
N GLY A 5 -7.86 -7.53 9.85
CA GLY A 5 -8.26 -8.12 11.13
C GLY A 5 -9.16 -9.34 10.97
N VAL A 6 -10.21 -9.24 10.15
CA VAL A 6 -11.15 -10.35 9.90
C VAL A 6 -10.46 -11.57 9.28
N LEU A 7 -9.58 -11.35 8.31
CA LEU A 7 -8.86 -12.41 7.60
C LEU A 7 -7.55 -12.84 8.29
N ASN A 8 -7.22 -12.25 9.44
CA ASN A 8 -5.99 -12.49 10.19
C ASN A 8 -4.73 -12.39 9.31
N LEU A 9 -4.67 -11.32 8.48
CA LEU A 9 -3.58 -11.15 7.51
C LEU A 9 -2.27 -10.74 8.19
N PRO A 10 -1.11 -11.20 7.70
CA PRO A 10 0.19 -10.83 8.22
C PRO A 10 0.60 -9.41 7.76
N VAL A 11 -0.05 -8.38 8.29
CA VAL A 11 0.15 -6.98 7.90
C VAL A 11 0.53 -6.13 9.10
N VAL A 12 1.55 -5.31 8.95
CA VAL A 12 1.90 -4.26 9.91
C VAL A 12 1.50 -2.90 9.32
N PHE A 13 0.56 -2.23 9.98
CA PHE A 13 0.13 -0.89 9.62
C PHE A 13 0.93 0.13 10.42
N THR A 14 1.73 0.94 9.76
CA THR A 14 2.46 2.04 10.40
C THR A 14 1.84 3.37 10.03
N VAL A 15 1.61 4.21 11.03
CA VAL A 15 1.10 5.56 10.86
C VAL A 15 2.15 6.55 11.35
N GLN A 16 2.76 7.28 10.43
CA GLN A 16 3.64 8.40 10.78
C GLN A 16 2.79 9.59 11.18
N ASN A 17 2.47 9.68 12.46
CA ASN A 17 1.70 10.81 12.99
C ASN A 17 2.62 12.02 13.16
N ASN A 18 2.71 12.84 12.12
CA ASN A 18 3.57 14.01 12.03
C ASN A 18 2.93 15.29 12.55
N GLN A 19 1.83 15.20 13.28
CA GLN A 19 1.05 16.21 13.97
C GLN A 19 0.21 17.15 13.10
N PHE A 20 0.43 17.20 11.78
CA PHE A 20 -0.28 18.14 10.89
C PHE A 20 -0.67 17.50 9.55
N ALA A 21 -1.93 17.66 9.15
CA ALA A 21 -2.41 17.45 7.79
C ALA A 21 -2.36 18.79 7.04
N TYR A 22 -1.28 19.06 6.32
CA TYR A 22 -0.91 20.38 5.82
C TYR A 22 -0.85 21.39 6.98
N SER A 23 -1.83 22.30 7.11
CA SER A 23 -1.93 23.30 8.18
C SER A 23 -2.89 22.92 9.31
N SER A 24 -3.64 21.81 9.16
CA SER A 24 -4.62 21.35 10.14
C SER A 24 -3.94 20.49 11.21
N PRO A 25 -4.02 20.84 12.49
CA PRO A 25 -3.46 20.04 13.57
C PRO A 25 -4.34 18.81 13.85
N ASN A 26 -3.75 17.80 14.48
CA ASN A 26 -4.42 16.51 14.78
C ASN A 26 -5.78 16.63 15.43
N GLU A 27 -5.99 17.61 16.31
CA GLU A 27 -7.23 17.82 17.04
C GLU A 27 -8.41 18.15 16.12
N THR A 28 -8.14 18.60 14.91
CA THR A 28 -9.17 18.89 13.89
C THR A 28 -9.37 17.75 12.92
N GLU A 29 -8.48 16.75 12.91
CA GLU A 29 -8.48 15.65 11.93
C GLU A 29 -9.15 14.38 12.48
N PHE A 30 -9.05 14.13 13.78
CA PHE A 30 -9.66 12.94 14.39
C PHE A 30 -10.08 13.17 15.84
N GLY A 31 -11.20 12.51 16.21
CA GLY A 31 -11.84 12.68 17.51
C GLY A 31 -11.26 11.83 18.65
N THR A 32 -10.29 10.95 18.37
CA THR A 32 -9.56 10.19 19.37
C THR A 32 -8.21 10.88 19.67
N PRO A 33 -7.65 10.74 20.88
CA PRO A 33 -6.33 11.32 21.18
C PRO A 33 -5.24 10.80 20.25
N ASN A 34 -5.32 9.51 19.86
CA ASN A 34 -4.32 8.86 19.03
C ASN A 34 -4.98 8.09 17.89
N VAL A 35 -4.26 7.91 16.78
CA VAL A 35 -4.71 7.08 15.66
C VAL A 35 -4.75 5.60 16.05
N ALA A 36 -3.80 5.17 16.88
CA ALA A 36 -3.71 3.79 17.38
C ALA A 36 -4.94 3.36 18.18
N ASP A 37 -5.70 4.29 18.80
CA ASP A 37 -6.94 3.98 19.51
C ASP A 37 -7.98 3.28 18.64
N ARG A 38 -7.89 3.44 17.31
CA ARG A 38 -8.77 2.78 16.33
C ARG A 38 -8.55 1.28 16.24
N GLY A 39 -7.36 0.79 16.66
CA GLY A 39 -7.05 -0.65 16.65
C GLY A 39 -8.04 -1.48 17.44
N ALA A 40 -8.49 -0.97 18.59
CA ALA A 40 -9.52 -1.62 19.42
C ALA A 40 -10.85 -1.82 18.66
N GLY A 41 -11.24 -0.84 17.84
CA GLY A 41 -12.45 -0.94 17.01
C GLY A 41 -12.37 -1.96 15.89
N TYR A 42 -11.15 -2.34 15.47
CA TYR A 42 -10.88 -3.37 14.47
C TYR A 42 -10.52 -4.73 15.08
N GLY A 43 -10.44 -4.82 16.42
CA GLY A 43 -10.06 -6.04 17.13
C GLY A 43 -8.61 -6.47 16.92
N ILE A 44 -7.71 -5.53 16.65
CA ILE A 44 -6.29 -5.79 16.42
C ILE A 44 -5.41 -5.11 17.47
N PRO A 45 -4.22 -5.67 17.78
CA PRO A 45 -3.22 -4.99 18.60
C PRO A 45 -2.84 -3.63 18.03
N SER A 46 -2.65 -2.64 18.91
CA SER A 46 -2.18 -1.33 18.54
C SER A 46 -1.19 -0.77 19.56
N LEU A 47 -0.19 -0.05 19.06
CA LEU A 47 0.91 0.50 19.84
C LEU A 47 1.14 1.97 19.46
N ILE A 48 1.62 2.76 20.41
CA ILE A 48 2.07 4.13 20.21
C ILE A 48 3.52 4.18 20.65
N ILE A 49 4.40 4.65 19.79
CA ILE A 49 5.84 4.75 20.08
C ILE A 49 6.40 6.11 19.68
N ASP A 50 7.56 6.44 20.21
CA ASP A 50 8.34 7.60 19.78
C ASP A 50 8.94 7.34 18.39
N GLY A 51 8.32 7.90 17.35
CA GLY A 51 8.77 7.78 15.96
C GLY A 51 10.13 8.45 15.67
N ASN A 52 10.67 9.20 16.63
CA ASN A 52 11.97 9.83 16.55
C ASN A 52 13.07 9.05 17.33
N ASP A 53 12.74 7.87 17.86
CA ASP A 53 13.69 6.94 18.45
C ASP A 53 13.88 5.75 17.52
N ILE A 54 15.03 5.68 16.86
CA ILE A 54 15.27 4.63 15.84
C ILE A 54 15.31 3.22 16.44
N TYR A 55 15.78 3.07 17.68
CA TYR A 55 15.85 1.76 18.34
C TYR A 55 14.45 1.27 18.70
N ASP A 56 13.61 2.15 19.26
CA ASP A 56 12.22 1.82 19.58
C ASP A 56 11.43 1.45 18.30
N VAL A 57 11.66 2.19 17.21
CA VAL A 57 11.06 1.89 15.90
C VAL A 57 11.51 0.53 15.37
N ILE A 58 12.82 0.24 15.39
CA ILE A 58 13.35 -1.04 14.87
C ILE A 58 12.79 -2.21 15.68
N ASP A 59 12.86 -2.14 17.01
CA ASP A 59 12.44 -3.23 17.88
C ASP A 59 10.95 -3.51 17.76
N THR A 60 10.13 -2.44 17.79
CA THR A 60 8.67 -2.56 17.67
C THR A 60 8.23 -3.11 16.31
N ILE A 61 8.81 -2.59 15.22
CA ILE A 61 8.49 -3.08 13.87
C ILE A 61 8.94 -4.52 13.69
N HIS A 62 10.12 -4.88 14.22
CA HIS A 62 10.63 -6.25 14.15
C HIS A 62 9.68 -7.21 14.88
N GLU A 63 9.29 -6.90 16.10
CA GLU A 63 8.36 -7.73 16.88
C GLU A 63 7.01 -7.88 16.16
N ALA A 64 6.44 -6.79 15.64
CA ALA A 64 5.19 -6.83 14.90
C ALA A 64 5.29 -7.70 13.63
N CYS A 65 6.41 -7.62 12.91
CA CYS A 65 6.66 -8.45 11.74
C CYS A 65 6.76 -9.94 12.10
N GLU A 66 7.47 -10.28 13.18
CA GLU A 66 7.56 -11.67 13.65
C GLU A 66 6.19 -12.19 14.11
N ASN A 67 5.41 -11.40 14.82
CA ASN A 67 4.05 -11.75 15.21
C ASN A 67 3.17 -12.02 13.98
N ALA A 68 3.23 -11.17 12.96
CA ALA A 68 2.51 -11.35 11.70
C ALA A 68 2.92 -12.65 10.98
N ARG A 69 4.23 -12.94 10.87
CA ARG A 69 4.76 -14.18 10.27
C ARG A 69 4.33 -15.43 11.02
N ASN A 70 4.19 -15.33 12.35
CA ASN A 70 3.75 -16.42 13.22
C ASN A 70 2.22 -16.58 13.27
N GLY A 71 1.47 -15.89 12.40
CA GLY A 71 0.01 -16.03 12.27
C GLY A 71 -0.79 -15.32 13.37
N GLN A 72 -0.19 -14.35 14.07
CA GLN A 72 -0.88 -13.57 15.10
C GLN A 72 -1.71 -12.40 14.54
N GLY A 73 -1.75 -12.26 13.22
CA GLY A 73 -2.54 -11.26 12.53
C GLY A 73 -1.88 -9.90 12.42
N PRO A 74 -2.67 -8.87 12.06
CA PRO A 74 -2.15 -7.53 11.84
C PRO A 74 -1.92 -6.76 13.13
N THR A 75 -0.98 -5.79 13.08
CA THR A 75 -0.72 -4.82 14.15
C THR A 75 -0.80 -3.41 13.60
N LEU A 76 -1.37 -2.47 14.36
CA LEU A 76 -1.39 -1.04 14.06
C LEU A 76 -0.38 -0.32 14.95
N ILE A 77 0.58 0.38 14.37
CA ILE A 77 1.62 1.10 15.10
C ILE A 77 1.57 2.58 14.73
N GLU A 78 1.35 3.43 15.70
CA GLU A 78 1.45 4.88 15.57
C GLU A 78 2.84 5.34 15.97
N LEU A 79 3.56 5.90 14.99
CA LEU A 79 4.87 6.50 15.15
C LEU A 79 4.66 8.00 15.37
N VAL A 80 4.77 8.46 16.61
CA VAL A 80 4.59 9.87 16.96
C VAL A 80 5.85 10.62 16.58
N THR A 81 5.73 11.50 15.60
CA THR A 81 6.84 12.27 15.02
C THR A 81 6.40 13.69 14.68
N PHE A 82 7.20 14.42 13.93
CA PHE A 82 6.88 15.78 13.53
C PHE A 82 7.43 16.10 12.13
N ARG A 83 6.66 16.81 11.33
CA ARG A 83 7.11 17.35 10.06
C ARG A 83 7.81 18.70 10.30
N HIS A 84 9.14 18.71 10.25
CA HIS A 84 9.96 19.88 10.57
C HIS A 84 9.81 21.05 9.59
N TYR A 85 9.48 20.76 8.33
CA TYR A 85 9.32 21.76 7.25
C TYR A 85 7.88 21.82 6.78
N GLY A 86 7.57 22.83 5.96
CA GLY A 86 6.27 22.96 5.31
C GLY A 86 5.89 21.75 4.47
N HIS A 87 4.60 21.61 4.17
CA HIS A 87 4.07 20.49 3.38
C HIS A 87 4.62 20.45 1.94
N ALA A 88 4.92 21.62 1.39
CA ALA A 88 5.48 21.81 0.06
C ALA A 88 6.59 22.86 0.08
N GLY A 89 7.43 22.92 -0.96
CA GLY A 89 8.57 23.83 -1.02
C GLY A 89 8.26 25.34 -0.90
N HIS A 90 7.01 25.72 -1.13
CA HIS A 90 6.52 27.10 -0.97
C HIS A 90 5.78 27.35 0.35
N ASP A 91 5.62 26.33 1.18
CA ASP A 91 4.92 26.42 2.46
C ASP A 91 5.90 26.81 3.57
N PRO A 92 5.78 28.01 4.16
CA PRO A 92 6.69 28.46 5.22
C PRO A 92 6.41 27.82 6.58
N ALA A 93 5.29 27.08 6.72
CA ALA A 93 4.80 26.48 7.96
C ALA A 93 4.55 27.50 9.10
N ASP A 94 4.10 28.72 8.77
CA ASP A 94 3.81 29.79 9.75
C ASP A 94 2.64 29.47 10.69
N TYR A 95 1.85 28.43 10.37
CA TYR A 95 0.76 27.91 11.21
C TYR A 95 1.25 27.06 12.39
N VAL A 96 2.54 26.74 12.46
CA VAL A 96 3.14 26.02 13.58
C VAL A 96 3.68 27.01 14.60
N GLU A 97 3.19 26.93 15.83
CA GLU A 97 3.67 27.74 16.93
C GLU A 97 5.16 27.50 17.23
N ASP A 98 5.92 28.55 17.55
CA ASP A 98 7.37 28.45 17.77
C ASP A 98 7.71 27.48 18.90
N GLU A 99 6.95 27.46 19.98
CA GLU A 99 7.14 26.54 21.11
C GLU A 99 6.99 25.07 20.69
N VAL A 100 6.04 24.78 19.81
CA VAL A 100 5.84 23.41 19.26
C VAL A 100 7.01 23.03 18.38
N ARG A 101 7.43 23.95 17.51
CA ARG A 101 8.59 23.74 16.63
C ARG A 101 9.86 23.48 17.43
N ASP A 102 10.14 24.32 18.43
CA ASP A 102 11.32 24.21 19.30
C ASP A 102 11.34 22.90 20.11
N PHE A 103 10.17 22.44 20.56
CA PHE A 103 10.04 21.15 21.23
C PHE A 103 10.46 20.00 20.33
N TRP A 104 9.98 20.00 19.09
CA TRP A 104 10.26 18.90 18.15
C TRP A 104 11.66 18.98 17.53
N MET A 105 12.19 20.18 17.28
CA MET A 105 13.56 20.36 16.80
C MET A 105 14.60 19.79 17.78
N LYS A 106 14.36 19.87 19.08
CA LYS A 106 15.22 19.24 20.11
C LYS A 106 15.11 17.71 20.13
N ARG A 107 14.16 17.17 19.41
CA ARG A 107 13.89 15.72 19.30
C ARG A 107 14.12 15.21 17.89
N ASP A 108 14.94 15.90 17.11
CA ASP A 108 15.31 15.47 15.76
C ASP A 108 15.88 14.05 15.79
N PRO A 109 15.31 13.11 15.02
CA PRO A 109 15.73 11.70 15.05
C PRO A 109 17.17 11.50 14.57
N ILE A 110 17.66 12.34 13.64
CA ILE A 110 19.02 12.25 13.12
C ILE A 110 20.01 12.63 14.23
N ALA A 111 19.86 13.81 14.84
CA ALA A 111 20.74 14.26 15.90
C ALA A 111 20.75 13.30 17.10
N ARG A 112 19.57 12.79 17.50
CA ARG A 112 19.46 11.80 18.58
C ARG A 112 20.20 10.50 18.26
N PHE A 113 20.14 10.04 17.02
CA PHE A 113 20.82 8.81 16.61
C PHE A 113 22.33 9.03 16.52
N GLU A 114 22.79 10.17 16.00
CA GLU A 114 24.21 10.55 15.99
C GLU A 114 24.79 10.56 17.42
N ASP A 115 24.09 11.23 18.35
CA ASP A 115 24.48 11.26 19.76
C ASP A 115 24.59 9.84 20.37
N SER A 116 23.63 8.96 20.05
CA SER A 116 23.65 7.57 20.52
C SER A 116 24.87 6.82 20.01
N LEU A 117 25.18 6.93 18.72
CA LEU A 117 26.31 6.25 18.10
C LEU A 117 27.68 6.76 18.63
N ILE A 118 27.76 8.06 18.93
CA ILE A 118 28.96 8.66 19.57
C ILE A 118 29.09 8.14 21.00
N ASN A 119 28.01 8.13 21.78
CA ASN A 119 28.03 7.68 23.17
C ASN A 119 28.36 6.17 23.28
N GLU A 120 27.98 5.37 22.30
CA GLU A 120 28.33 3.95 22.19
C GLU A 120 29.77 3.72 21.69
N GLY A 121 30.47 4.78 21.27
CA GLY A 121 31.83 4.72 20.76
C GLY A 121 31.96 4.04 19.38
N LEU A 122 30.87 3.97 18.64
CA LEU A 122 30.83 3.40 17.27
C LEU A 122 31.28 4.41 16.23
N PHE A 123 30.98 5.70 16.44
CA PHE A 123 31.36 6.80 15.56
C PHE A 123 31.89 7.98 16.37
N THR A 124 32.56 8.91 15.69
CA THR A 124 33.03 10.18 16.24
C THR A 124 32.27 11.36 15.60
N GLU A 125 32.29 12.53 16.22
CA GLU A 125 31.76 13.77 15.61
C GLU A 125 32.39 14.02 14.22
N GLN A 126 33.68 13.71 14.05
CA GLN A 126 34.38 13.91 12.78
C GLN A 126 33.84 13.01 11.67
N ASP A 127 33.43 11.77 12.00
CA ASP A 127 32.85 10.86 11.02
C ASP A 127 31.54 11.42 10.46
N PHE A 128 30.70 12.05 11.29
CA PHE A 128 29.46 12.68 10.84
C PHE A 128 29.68 13.97 10.05
N LEU A 129 30.68 14.77 10.42
CA LEU A 129 31.08 15.96 9.63
C LEU A 129 31.59 15.55 8.24
N ASP A 130 32.41 14.51 8.16
CA ASP A 130 32.91 13.99 6.91
C ASP A 130 31.78 13.41 6.05
N LEU A 131 30.86 12.65 6.66
CA LEU A 131 29.65 12.14 5.99
C LEU A 131 28.81 13.28 5.42
N GLY A 132 28.51 14.30 6.21
CA GLY A 132 27.74 15.47 5.78
C GLY A 132 28.39 16.17 4.59
N SER A 133 29.71 16.41 4.67
CA SER A 133 30.48 17.04 3.59
C SER A 133 30.45 16.21 2.28
N ASN A 134 30.55 14.88 2.38
CA ASN A 134 30.47 14.00 1.24
C ASN A 134 29.07 14.01 0.61
N LEU A 135 28.02 14.00 1.43
CA LEU A 135 26.62 14.08 0.96
C LEU A 135 26.32 15.42 0.26
N GLU A 136 26.84 16.54 0.78
CA GLU A 136 26.71 17.84 0.10
C GLU A 136 27.35 17.85 -1.30
N VAL A 137 28.51 17.22 -1.45
CA VAL A 137 29.17 17.07 -2.75
C VAL A 137 28.31 16.23 -3.68
N GLU A 138 27.86 15.07 -3.23
CA GLU A 138 27.03 14.16 -4.02
C GLU A 138 25.72 14.82 -4.48
N ILE A 139 25.03 15.54 -3.58
CA ILE A 139 23.78 16.27 -3.89
C ILE A 139 24.05 17.34 -4.95
N ARG A 140 25.12 18.13 -4.78
CA ARG A 140 25.48 19.18 -5.73
C ARG A 140 25.80 18.60 -7.10
N ASP A 141 26.62 17.55 -7.16
CA ASP A 141 27.03 16.91 -8.41
C ASP A 141 25.81 16.27 -9.13
N THR A 142 24.91 15.67 -8.37
CA THR A 142 23.64 15.12 -8.88
C THR A 142 22.74 16.23 -9.43
N LEU A 143 22.67 17.38 -8.77
CA LEU A 143 21.92 18.53 -9.24
C LEU A 143 22.48 19.08 -10.56
N GLU A 144 23.79 19.21 -10.66
CA GLU A 144 24.43 19.67 -11.92
C GLU A 144 24.27 18.64 -13.03
N TRP A 145 24.37 17.35 -12.71
CA TRP A 145 24.04 16.30 -13.68
C TRP A 145 22.58 16.42 -14.17
N ALA A 146 21.61 16.58 -13.25
CA ALA A 146 20.21 16.72 -13.63
C ALA A 146 19.96 17.94 -14.52
N LYS A 147 20.57 19.10 -14.22
CA LYS A 147 20.49 20.31 -15.05
C LYS A 147 21.14 20.16 -16.42
N SER A 148 22.10 19.25 -16.57
CA SER A 148 22.79 19.00 -17.83
C SER A 148 22.03 18.05 -18.77
N GLN A 149 20.97 17.42 -18.29
CA GLN A 149 20.13 16.54 -19.11
C GLN A 149 19.31 17.37 -20.10
N GLU A 150 19.00 16.76 -21.24
CA GLU A 150 18.09 17.34 -22.21
C GLU A 150 16.66 17.37 -21.65
N ASP A 151 15.89 18.39 -22.07
CA ASP A 151 14.46 18.43 -21.75
C ASP A 151 13.73 17.22 -22.36
N PRO A 152 12.65 16.72 -21.73
CA PRO A 152 11.88 15.62 -22.30
C PRO A 152 11.35 15.95 -23.70
N ASP A 153 11.42 14.97 -24.62
CA ASP A 153 10.83 15.12 -25.95
C ASP A 153 9.30 15.17 -25.85
N THR A 154 8.68 16.16 -26.46
CA THR A 154 7.22 16.32 -26.51
C THR A 154 6.51 15.12 -27.15
N ASN A 155 7.20 14.33 -27.99
CA ASN A 155 6.67 13.09 -28.56
C ASN A 155 6.62 11.94 -27.54
N ASP A 156 7.25 12.09 -26.39
CA ASP A 156 7.28 11.07 -25.33
C ASP A 156 6.07 11.17 -24.37
N GLU A 157 5.12 12.09 -24.57
CA GLU A 157 3.96 12.31 -23.71
C GLU A 157 3.15 11.04 -23.41
N LEU A 158 3.04 10.14 -24.39
CA LEU A 158 2.31 8.89 -24.26
C LEU A 158 3.22 7.67 -24.01
N LYS A 159 4.54 7.90 -23.93
CA LYS A 159 5.50 6.83 -23.68
C LYS A 159 5.31 6.31 -22.24
N ASP A 160 5.35 5.01 -22.10
CA ASP A 160 5.23 4.34 -20.81
C ASP A 160 3.92 4.60 -20.02
N MET A 161 2.88 5.14 -20.69
CA MET A 161 1.55 5.29 -20.12
C MET A 161 0.89 3.95 -19.81
N PHE A 162 1.14 2.94 -20.64
CA PHE A 162 0.54 1.62 -20.52
C PHE A 162 1.59 0.52 -20.61
N ALA A 163 1.37 -0.54 -19.85
CA ALA A 163 2.20 -1.74 -19.94
C ALA A 163 2.10 -2.37 -21.34
N VAL A 164 3.24 -2.85 -21.85
CA VAL A 164 3.27 -3.55 -23.14
C VAL A 164 2.49 -4.86 -23.03
N ARG A 165 1.50 -5.06 -23.90
CA ARG A 165 0.73 -6.29 -23.96
C ARG A 165 1.62 -7.42 -24.53
N THR A 166 1.98 -8.38 -23.70
CA THR A 166 2.91 -9.46 -24.07
C THR A 166 2.23 -10.68 -24.70
N LYS A 167 0.91 -10.80 -24.59
CA LYS A 167 0.15 -11.90 -25.20
C LYS A 167 -0.74 -11.37 -26.30
N PRO A 168 -0.77 -12.02 -27.49
CA PRO A 168 -1.76 -11.70 -28.51
C PRO A 168 -3.17 -11.97 -27.95
N LEU A 169 -4.15 -11.21 -28.45
CA LEU A 169 -5.55 -11.58 -28.24
C LEU A 169 -5.71 -13.02 -28.76
N ILE A 170 -6.32 -13.87 -27.94
CA ILE A 170 -6.56 -15.28 -28.32
C ILE A 170 -7.33 -15.26 -29.63
N GLU A 171 -6.76 -15.89 -30.68
CA GLU A 171 -7.54 -16.18 -31.87
C GLU A 171 -8.63 -17.19 -31.50
N ASN A 172 -9.86 -16.72 -31.47
CA ASN A 172 -11.00 -17.55 -31.11
C ASN A 172 -11.12 -18.70 -32.13
N ASN A 173 -10.84 -19.92 -31.71
CA ASN A 173 -11.13 -21.11 -32.49
C ASN A 173 -12.64 -21.40 -32.42
N LEU A 174 -13.39 -20.84 -33.34
CA LEU A 174 -14.86 -20.90 -33.38
C LEU A 174 -15.40 -22.30 -33.76
N ASN A 175 -14.52 -23.30 -33.92
CA ASN A 175 -14.93 -24.60 -34.45
C ASN A 175 -15.62 -25.55 -33.45
N ASN A 176 -15.64 -25.20 -32.13
CA ASN A 176 -16.24 -26.05 -31.09
C ASN A 176 -17.05 -25.23 -30.07
N LEU A 177 -17.89 -24.35 -30.57
CA LEU A 177 -18.75 -23.53 -29.71
C LEU A 177 -19.81 -24.38 -29.02
N LYS A 178 -19.85 -24.33 -27.67
CA LYS A 178 -20.98 -24.83 -26.87
C LYS A 178 -21.92 -23.68 -26.59
N THR A 179 -23.22 -23.93 -26.78
CA THR A 179 -24.24 -22.99 -26.31
C THR A 179 -24.37 -23.12 -24.79
N MET A 180 -24.17 -22.04 -24.07
CA MET A 180 -24.31 -21.93 -22.61
C MET A 180 -24.86 -20.57 -22.26
N ASN A 181 -25.42 -20.40 -21.07
CA ASN A 181 -25.82 -19.08 -20.60
C ASN A 181 -24.59 -18.26 -20.15
N TYR A 182 -24.79 -16.96 -19.94
CA TYR A 182 -23.71 -16.03 -19.63
C TYR A 182 -22.99 -16.38 -18.32
N ILE A 183 -23.75 -16.77 -17.27
CA ILE A 183 -23.20 -17.16 -15.97
C ILE A 183 -22.34 -18.42 -16.08
N GLU A 184 -22.82 -19.42 -16.81
CA GLU A 184 -22.05 -20.63 -17.08
C GLU A 184 -20.75 -20.35 -17.84
N ALA A 185 -20.77 -19.39 -18.77
CA ALA A 185 -19.56 -18.99 -19.49
C ALA A 185 -18.54 -18.32 -18.58
N ILE A 186 -18.99 -17.44 -17.67
CA ILE A 186 -18.13 -16.81 -16.66
C ILE A 186 -17.53 -17.88 -15.73
N ASN A 187 -18.37 -18.76 -15.17
CA ASN A 187 -17.93 -19.82 -14.26
C ASN A 187 -16.89 -20.74 -14.91
N ASN A 188 -17.14 -21.18 -16.15
CA ASN A 188 -16.18 -22.01 -16.90
C ASN A 188 -14.86 -21.27 -17.14
N GLY A 189 -14.91 -19.99 -17.54
CA GLY A 189 -13.70 -19.18 -17.74
C GLY A 189 -12.89 -19.00 -16.46
N LEU A 190 -13.55 -18.77 -15.32
CA LEU A 190 -12.90 -18.72 -14.02
C LEU A 190 -12.25 -20.06 -13.66
N ASP A 191 -12.96 -21.17 -13.85
CA ASP A 191 -12.46 -22.51 -13.57
C ASP A 191 -11.22 -22.85 -14.42
N GLU A 192 -11.25 -22.54 -15.72
CA GLU A 192 -10.13 -22.74 -16.63
C GLU A 192 -8.92 -21.90 -16.21
N LEU A 193 -9.09 -20.59 -15.99
CA LEU A 193 -8.01 -19.68 -15.60
C LEU A 193 -7.36 -20.08 -14.27
N MET A 194 -8.16 -20.43 -13.28
CA MET A 194 -7.68 -20.86 -11.96
C MET A 194 -7.03 -22.24 -11.98
N THR A 195 -7.41 -23.11 -12.93
CA THR A 195 -6.78 -24.42 -13.13
C THR A 195 -5.42 -24.29 -13.81
N ASP A 196 -5.33 -23.41 -14.80
CA ASP A 196 -4.13 -23.27 -15.63
C ASP A 196 -3.03 -22.42 -14.96
N ASP A 197 -3.40 -21.57 -14.00
CA ASP A 197 -2.46 -20.63 -13.37
C ASP A 197 -2.72 -20.52 -11.85
N GLU A 198 -1.76 -20.96 -11.05
CA GLU A 198 -1.84 -20.91 -9.58
C GLU A 198 -1.84 -19.49 -9.02
N GLY A 199 -1.35 -18.51 -9.76
CA GLY A 199 -1.39 -17.09 -9.39
C GLY A 199 -2.75 -16.43 -9.59
N VAL A 200 -3.69 -17.06 -10.29
CA VAL A 200 -5.06 -16.55 -10.46
C VAL A 200 -5.90 -16.92 -9.25
N PHE A 201 -6.55 -15.95 -8.66
CA PHE A 201 -7.51 -16.13 -7.57
C PHE A 201 -8.65 -15.13 -7.70
N ILE A 202 -9.80 -15.45 -7.10
CA ILE A 202 -10.96 -14.56 -7.05
C ILE A 202 -11.18 -14.04 -5.63
N MET A 203 -11.56 -12.78 -5.51
CA MET A 203 -11.97 -12.18 -4.25
C MET A 203 -13.16 -11.24 -4.46
N GLY A 204 -14.01 -11.18 -3.46
CA GLY A 204 -15.22 -10.36 -3.47
C GLY A 204 -16.15 -10.78 -2.34
N GLU A 205 -17.31 -10.18 -2.29
CA GLU A 205 -18.34 -10.47 -1.29
C GLU A 205 -19.14 -11.70 -1.72
N ASP A 206 -19.33 -12.66 -0.79
CA ASP A 206 -20.12 -13.88 -1.00
C ASP A 206 -19.64 -14.78 -2.18
N VAL A 207 -18.40 -14.62 -2.64
CA VAL A 207 -17.86 -15.42 -3.77
C VAL A 207 -17.49 -16.85 -3.38
N GLY A 208 -17.28 -17.12 -2.08
CA GLY A 208 -16.85 -18.39 -1.53
C GLY A 208 -18.01 -19.37 -1.33
N VAL A 209 -18.37 -19.60 -0.07
CA VAL A 209 -19.38 -20.62 0.31
C VAL A 209 -20.77 -20.33 -0.30
N PHE A 210 -21.12 -19.07 -0.45
CA PHE A 210 -22.38 -18.68 -1.08
C PHE A 210 -22.38 -18.78 -2.61
N GLU A 211 -21.21 -18.96 -3.23
CA GLU A 211 -21.02 -19.16 -4.69
C GLU A 211 -21.38 -17.95 -5.57
N GLY A 212 -21.30 -16.73 -4.99
CA GLY A 212 -21.65 -15.49 -5.68
C GLY A 212 -23.16 -15.21 -5.70
N ALA A 213 -23.51 -13.93 -5.78
CA ALA A 213 -24.92 -13.49 -5.84
C ALA A 213 -25.69 -14.09 -7.03
N PHE A 214 -25.00 -14.26 -8.16
CA PHE A 214 -25.54 -14.85 -9.39
C PHE A 214 -25.01 -16.27 -9.67
N LYS A 215 -24.35 -16.89 -8.70
CA LYS A 215 -23.74 -18.22 -8.84
C LYS A 215 -22.63 -18.30 -9.87
N ALA A 216 -21.95 -17.19 -10.13
CA ALA A 216 -20.82 -17.13 -11.06
C ALA A 216 -19.59 -17.92 -10.57
N THR A 217 -19.46 -18.10 -9.26
CA THR A 217 -18.35 -18.83 -8.62
C THR A 217 -18.72 -20.24 -8.14
N LYS A 218 -19.86 -20.75 -8.62
CA LYS A 218 -20.38 -22.05 -8.19
C LYS A 218 -19.35 -23.17 -8.30
N GLY A 219 -19.14 -23.90 -7.20
CA GLY A 219 -18.20 -25.03 -7.10
C GLY A 219 -16.71 -24.65 -7.04
N LEU A 220 -16.35 -23.38 -7.26
CA LEU A 220 -14.95 -22.97 -7.26
C LEU A 220 -14.33 -23.01 -5.87
N PHE A 221 -15.10 -22.66 -4.83
CA PHE A 221 -14.62 -22.71 -3.45
C PHE A 221 -14.25 -24.13 -3.01
N ASP A 222 -15.09 -25.12 -3.35
CA ASP A 222 -14.83 -26.52 -3.03
C ASP A 222 -13.61 -27.06 -3.79
N LYS A 223 -13.39 -26.57 -5.02
CA LYS A 223 -12.28 -27.01 -5.88
C LYS A 223 -10.94 -26.36 -5.51
N PHE A 224 -10.91 -25.06 -5.24
CA PHE A 224 -9.68 -24.28 -5.10
C PHE A 224 -9.38 -23.85 -3.67
N GLY A 225 -10.36 -23.91 -2.78
CA GLY A 225 -10.23 -23.60 -1.36
C GLY A 225 -10.22 -22.10 -1.02
N PRO A 226 -10.17 -21.76 0.29
CA PRO A 226 -10.38 -20.40 0.80
C PRO A 226 -9.25 -19.43 0.48
N PHE A 227 -8.07 -19.91 0.06
CA PHE A 227 -6.95 -19.06 -0.33
C PHE A 227 -6.98 -18.65 -1.81
N ARG A 228 -7.83 -19.27 -2.61
CA ARG A 228 -8.00 -18.98 -4.03
C ARG A 228 -9.39 -18.42 -4.36
N VAL A 229 -10.37 -18.65 -3.49
CA VAL A 229 -11.72 -18.07 -3.58
C VAL A 229 -12.00 -17.41 -2.24
N ILE A 230 -11.81 -16.09 -2.18
CA ILE A 230 -11.69 -15.34 -0.94
C ILE A 230 -12.96 -14.51 -0.70
N ASP A 231 -13.76 -14.89 0.30
CA ASP A 231 -14.83 -14.04 0.80
C ASP A 231 -14.24 -12.83 1.53
N THR A 232 -14.65 -11.63 1.15
CA THR A 232 -14.21 -10.40 1.78
C THR A 232 -15.30 -9.80 2.65
N ALA A 233 -14.91 -8.95 3.61
CA ALA A 233 -15.86 -8.03 4.23
C ALA A 233 -16.36 -7.01 3.19
N ILE A 234 -17.55 -6.44 3.40
CA ILE A 234 -18.10 -5.36 2.56
C ILE A 234 -17.16 -4.15 2.65
N SER A 235 -16.34 -3.99 1.62
CA SER A 235 -15.30 -2.96 1.57
C SER A 235 -14.69 -2.92 0.16
N GLU A 236 -15.45 -2.48 -0.84
CA GLU A 236 -15.05 -2.57 -2.25
C GLU A 236 -13.75 -1.81 -2.55
N GLY A 237 -13.54 -0.64 -1.95
CA GLY A 237 -12.27 0.06 -2.01
C GLY A 237 -11.13 -0.72 -1.34
N GLY A 238 -11.43 -1.40 -0.23
CA GLY A 238 -10.45 -2.19 0.53
C GLY A 238 -9.97 -3.41 -0.24
N PHE A 239 -10.87 -4.27 -0.70
CA PHE A 239 -10.46 -5.49 -1.39
C PHE A 239 -9.99 -5.22 -2.83
N THR A 240 -10.50 -4.21 -3.52
CA THR A 240 -9.96 -3.78 -4.82
C THR A 240 -8.52 -3.27 -4.68
N GLY A 241 -8.23 -2.47 -3.65
CA GLY A 241 -6.88 -2.03 -3.34
C GLY A 241 -5.94 -3.19 -2.96
N ALA A 242 -6.45 -4.17 -2.20
CA ALA A 242 -5.70 -5.40 -1.90
C ALA A 242 -5.39 -6.19 -3.18
N ALA A 243 -6.32 -6.26 -4.13
CA ALA A 243 -6.09 -6.87 -5.45
C ALA A 243 -5.02 -6.13 -6.25
N VAL A 244 -5.01 -4.79 -6.25
CA VAL A 244 -3.92 -4.01 -6.86
C VAL A 244 -2.57 -4.40 -6.25
N GLY A 245 -2.48 -4.45 -4.92
CA GLY A 245 -1.27 -4.87 -4.22
C GLY A 245 -0.84 -6.30 -4.55
N ALA A 246 -1.77 -7.25 -4.61
CA ALA A 246 -1.51 -8.63 -4.99
C ALA A 246 -0.99 -8.74 -6.44
N ALA A 247 -1.56 -7.95 -7.37
CA ALA A 247 -1.09 -7.89 -8.75
C ALA A 247 0.34 -7.35 -8.84
N LEU A 248 0.68 -6.33 -8.04
CA LEU A 248 2.04 -5.80 -7.95
C LEU A 248 3.03 -6.80 -7.35
N ALA A 249 2.55 -7.71 -6.49
CA ALA A 249 3.32 -8.82 -5.94
C ALA A 249 3.43 -10.02 -6.89
N GLY A 250 2.86 -9.94 -8.10
CA GLY A 250 2.97 -10.96 -9.14
C GLY A 250 1.80 -11.95 -9.21
N GLN A 251 0.75 -11.72 -8.42
CA GLN A 251 -0.49 -12.50 -8.51
C GLN A 251 -1.41 -11.97 -9.63
N LYS A 252 -2.48 -12.67 -9.92
CA LYS A 252 -3.46 -12.31 -10.96
C LYS A 252 -4.88 -12.32 -10.38
N PRO A 253 -5.22 -11.33 -9.58
CA PRO A 253 -6.51 -11.26 -8.93
C PRO A 253 -7.66 -11.01 -9.92
N ILE A 254 -8.78 -11.66 -9.64
CA ILE A 254 -10.08 -11.37 -10.22
C ILE A 254 -10.95 -10.84 -9.10
N VAL A 255 -11.47 -9.64 -9.25
CA VAL A 255 -12.32 -8.97 -8.27
C VAL A 255 -13.77 -9.06 -8.74
N GLU A 256 -14.66 -9.62 -7.93
CA GLU A 256 -16.08 -9.55 -8.19
C GLU A 256 -16.70 -8.39 -7.41
N LEU A 257 -17.30 -7.45 -8.13
CA LEU A 257 -18.26 -6.48 -7.61
C LEU A 257 -19.64 -7.00 -7.97
N GLN A 258 -20.46 -7.33 -6.98
CA GLN A 258 -21.75 -8.02 -7.18
C GLN A 258 -22.68 -7.28 -8.15
N PHE A 259 -22.69 -5.94 -8.09
CA PHE A 259 -23.47 -5.05 -8.95
C PHE A 259 -22.60 -3.87 -9.39
N TYR A 260 -22.82 -3.39 -10.60
CA TYR A 260 -22.07 -2.24 -11.13
C TYR A 260 -22.22 -0.97 -10.27
N ASP A 261 -23.33 -0.83 -9.55
CA ASP A 261 -23.57 0.28 -8.61
C ASP A 261 -22.49 0.35 -7.51
N PHE A 262 -21.86 -0.77 -7.16
CA PHE A 262 -20.82 -0.86 -6.12
C PHE A 262 -19.40 -0.57 -6.64
N VAL A 263 -19.28 -0.20 -7.91
CA VAL A 263 -17.98 0.23 -8.46
C VAL A 263 -17.49 1.55 -7.83
N TYR A 264 -18.41 2.42 -7.40
CA TYR A 264 -18.04 3.76 -6.91
C TYR A 264 -17.08 3.75 -5.72
N PRO A 265 -17.25 2.94 -4.67
CA PRO A 265 -16.27 2.83 -3.60
C PRO A 265 -14.91 2.28 -4.05
N ALA A 266 -14.89 1.45 -5.10
CA ALA A 266 -13.69 0.86 -5.68
C ALA A 266 -12.97 1.78 -6.68
N LEU A 267 -13.65 2.84 -7.17
CA LEU A 267 -13.21 3.62 -8.31
C LEU A 267 -11.87 4.32 -8.09
N ASP A 268 -11.58 4.78 -6.87
CA ASP A 268 -10.29 5.36 -6.52
C ASP A 268 -9.15 4.36 -6.78
N GLN A 269 -9.30 3.12 -6.32
CA GLN A 269 -8.30 2.07 -6.51
C GLN A 269 -8.10 1.69 -7.98
N LEU A 270 -9.17 1.74 -8.77
CA LEU A 270 -9.12 1.45 -10.20
C LEU A 270 -8.48 2.59 -11.00
N THR A 271 -8.86 3.83 -10.74
CA THR A 271 -8.45 5.00 -11.54
C THR A 271 -7.16 5.65 -11.05
N THR A 272 -6.95 5.71 -9.75
CA THR A 272 -5.79 6.38 -9.13
C THR A 272 -4.61 5.42 -9.00
N GLU A 273 -4.87 4.15 -8.71
CA GLU A 273 -3.82 3.16 -8.50
C GLU A 273 -3.66 2.23 -9.71
N ALA A 274 -4.61 1.34 -10.00
CA ALA A 274 -4.45 0.32 -11.04
C ALA A 274 -4.11 0.92 -12.41
N ALA A 275 -4.86 1.93 -12.85
CA ALA A 275 -4.69 2.53 -14.16
C ALA A 275 -3.39 3.35 -14.32
N LYS A 276 -2.88 3.91 -13.23
CA LYS A 276 -1.71 4.82 -13.28
C LYS A 276 -0.41 4.18 -12.80
N TYR A 277 -0.47 2.99 -12.21
CA TYR A 277 0.70 2.43 -11.52
C TYR A 277 1.86 2.15 -12.48
N TYR A 278 1.55 1.74 -13.72
CA TYR A 278 2.60 1.53 -14.72
C TYR A 278 3.35 2.83 -15.04
N TRP A 279 2.63 3.92 -15.26
CA TRP A 279 3.23 5.24 -15.46
C TRP A 279 4.02 5.73 -14.24
N LYS A 280 3.50 5.50 -13.00
CA LYS A 280 4.16 5.95 -11.78
C LYS A 280 5.44 5.17 -11.46
N ALA A 281 5.45 3.86 -11.71
CA ALA A 281 6.47 2.94 -11.16
C ALA A 281 6.96 1.85 -12.13
N GLY A 282 6.55 1.88 -13.40
CA GLY A 282 6.96 0.91 -14.42
C GLY A 282 6.47 -0.52 -14.18
N LYS A 283 5.49 -0.72 -13.29
CA LYS A 283 4.95 -2.05 -12.96
C LYS A 283 3.50 -2.20 -13.44
N ALA A 284 3.24 -3.23 -14.22
CA ALA A 284 1.88 -3.59 -14.63
C ALA A 284 1.05 -4.11 -13.45
N VAL A 285 -0.27 -3.87 -13.50
CA VAL A 285 -1.25 -4.38 -12.55
C VAL A 285 -2.18 -5.35 -13.29
N PRO A 286 -1.80 -6.63 -13.45
CA PRO A 286 -2.58 -7.62 -14.17
C PRO A 286 -3.75 -8.11 -13.30
N MET A 287 -4.87 -7.41 -13.36
CA MET A 287 -6.10 -7.76 -12.64
C MET A 287 -7.32 -7.68 -13.56
N VAL A 288 -8.40 -8.34 -13.14
CA VAL A 288 -9.73 -8.27 -13.76
C VAL A 288 -10.74 -7.83 -12.71
N VAL A 289 -11.69 -6.98 -13.11
CA VAL A 289 -12.80 -6.53 -12.24
C VAL A 289 -14.11 -6.71 -12.99
#